data_72be0a2711536fbb3bde9c9529fa9012
#
_entry.id   72be0a2711536fbb3bde9c9529fa9012
#
_cell.length_a   1.000
_cell.length_b   1.000
_cell.length_c   1.000
_cell.angle_alpha   90.00
_cell.angle_beta   90.00
_cell.angle_gamma   90.00
#
_symmetry.space_group_name_H-M   'P 1'
#
loop_
_entity.id
_entity.type
_entity.pdbx_description
1 polymer ?
#
loop_
_entity_poly.entity_id
_entity_poly.type
_entity_poly.pdbx_seq_one_letter_code
_entity_poly.pdbx_strand_id
1 'polypeptide(L)'
;MYHLSLHGSNTDSDIYIGSGIFSQTAKHIAEKFQPTRIHIVTDSNVAPLYLEQLRAEFPIGVTTTVIPAGEEYKTLDTVAGIYADLSEAELTRSDLVIALGGGVVGDITGFTAATYLRGIHVCQIPTTLLAQVDSSVGGKTGVDLPQGKNLVGAFYQPELVIIDTDILTSLPERIFNDGMAEVIKYGCIANPDILNMIAQPDFKSNMQHIVYECVRIKRDVVQQDEHDTGLRMILNFGHTIGHGAEKVGHFTELTHGQAVAIGMVQAAKLGAKLGETDYTQQITEICQAHELPTQLPYPIEDVYTAMLHDKKRAGDSINMILVHPMGKANIHKIPLEQLHTLLTAE
;
A
#
# COMPACT_ATOMS: atom_id res chain seq x y z
N MET A 1 5.75 -10.33 19.04
CA MET A 1 4.94 -9.16 18.71
C MET A 1 5.80 -7.91 18.71
N TYR A 2 5.73 -7.09 17.67
CA TYR A 2 6.38 -5.77 17.58
C TYR A 2 5.33 -4.68 17.79
N HIS A 3 5.77 -3.53 18.27
CA HIS A 3 4.97 -2.31 18.39
C HIS A 3 5.76 -1.14 17.83
N LEU A 4 5.14 -0.36 16.95
CA LEU A 4 5.68 0.88 16.39
C LEU A 4 4.67 2.00 16.60
N SER A 5 5.16 3.20 16.84
CA SER A 5 4.34 4.41 16.84
C SER A 5 4.75 5.31 15.68
N LEU A 6 3.78 5.86 14.99
CA LEU A 6 3.94 6.90 13.98
C LEU A 6 3.32 8.18 14.52
N HIS A 7 4.12 9.22 14.69
CA HIS A 7 3.64 10.52 15.15
C HIS A 7 3.29 11.37 13.93
N GLY A 8 2.00 11.54 13.69
CA GLY A 8 1.47 12.39 12.62
C GLY A 8 1.21 13.83 13.10
N SER A 9 0.95 14.73 12.15
CA SER A 9 0.66 16.15 12.45
C SER A 9 -0.63 16.34 13.25
N ASN A 10 -1.61 15.48 13.05
CA ASN A 10 -2.93 15.56 13.66
C ASN A 10 -3.29 14.36 14.55
N THR A 11 -2.69 13.21 14.29
CA THR A 11 -3.07 11.95 14.93
C THR A 11 -1.87 11.01 14.98
N ASP A 12 -1.65 10.41 16.16
CA ASP A 12 -0.66 9.35 16.34
C ASP A 12 -1.27 7.99 16.01
N SER A 13 -0.50 7.15 15.32
CA SER A 13 -0.88 5.79 14.94
C SER A 13 -0.05 4.76 15.72
N ASP A 14 -0.72 3.84 16.42
CA ASP A 14 -0.09 2.67 17.01
C ASP A 14 -0.21 1.48 16.07
N ILE A 15 0.91 0.83 15.79
CA ILE A 15 1.00 -0.27 14.83
C ILE A 15 1.51 -1.51 15.57
N TYR A 16 0.66 -2.52 15.70
CA TYR A 16 1.02 -3.81 16.28
C TYR A 16 1.21 -4.84 15.19
N ILE A 17 2.32 -5.60 15.26
CA ILE A 17 2.68 -6.61 14.26
C ILE A 17 2.99 -7.91 14.99
N GLY A 18 2.27 -8.98 14.66
CA GLY A 18 2.45 -10.27 15.34
C GLY A 18 1.84 -11.43 14.60
N SER A 19 2.03 -12.61 15.12
CA SER A 19 1.36 -13.86 14.75
C SER A 19 0.28 -14.14 15.79
N GLY A 20 -0.96 -14.43 15.35
CA GLY A 20 -2.12 -14.73 16.20
C GLY A 20 -2.68 -13.55 17.00
N ILE A 21 -2.32 -12.30 16.65
CA ILE A 21 -2.79 -11.11 17.37
C ILE A 21 -4.19 -10.66 16.96
N PHE A 22 -4.73 -11.19 15.88
CA PHE A 22 -6.07 -10.90 15.41
C PHE A 22 -7.13 -11.18 16.49
N SER A 23 -6.96 -12.28 17.23
CA SER A 23 -7.82 -12.63 18.38
C SER A 23 -7.65 -11.73 19.61
N GLN A 24 -6.82 -10.70 19.54
CA GLN A 24 -6.59 -9.70 20.59
C GLN A 24 -7.05 -8.30 20.14
N THR A 25 -7.75 -8.20 19.02
CA THR A 25 -8.18 -6.92 18.45
C THR A 25 -8.99 -6.10 19.42
N ALA A 26 -10.01 -6.70 20.08
CA ALA A 26 -10.84 -6.00 21.04
C ALA A 26 -10.03 -5.46 22.24
N LYS A 27 -8.99 -6.18 22.67
CA LYS A 27 -8.09 -5.72 23.72
C LYS A 27 -7.33 -4.47 23.30
N HIS A 28 -6.69 -4.48 22.13
CA HIS A 28 -5.95 -3.32 21.61
C HIS A 28 -6.86 -2.11 21.38
N ILE A 29 -8.09 -2.35 20.92
CA ILE A 29 -9.10 -1.29 20.78
C ILE A 29 -9.47 -0.71 22.12
N ALA A 30 -9.73 -1.55 23.14
CA ALA A 30 -10.13 -1.09 24.47
C ALA A 30 -9.01 -0.32 25.21
N GLU A 31 -7.74 -0.58 24.89
CA GLU A 31 -6.59 0.15 25.42
C GLU A 31 -6.49 1.58 24.85
N LYS A 32 -7.04 1.83 23.66
CA LYS A 32 -6.92 3.11 22.96
C LYS A 32 -8.23 3.87 22.86
N PHE A 33 -9.36 3.18 22.70
CA PHE A 33 -10.67 3.77 22.46
C PHE A 33 -11.70 3.26 23.47
N GLN A 34 -12.76 4.02 23.65
CA GLN A 34 -13.94 3.60 24.41
C GLN A 34 -15.21 3.83 23.53
N PRO A 35 -15.33 3.19 22.37
CA PRO A 35 -16.45 3.38 21.50
C PRO A 35 -17.71 2.80 22.11
N THR A 36 -18.84 3.44 21.89
CA THR A 36 -20.16 2.88 22.23
C THR A 36 -20.72 2.03 21.11
N ARG A 37 -20.29 2.28 19.88
CA ARG A 37 -20.62 1.54 18.67
C ARG A 37 -19.37 1.27 17.83
N ILE A 38 -19.37 0.15 17.13
CA ILE A 38 -18.32 -0.20 16.18
C ILE A 38 -18.98 -0.55 14.86
N HIS A 39 -18.40 -0.08 13.76
CA HIS A 39 -18.78 -0.48 12.43
C HIS A 39 -17.59 -1.12 11.71
N ILE A 40 -17.78 -2.33 11.14
CA ILE A 40 -16.74 -3.03 10.39
C ILE A 40 -17.05 -2.92 8.91
N VAL A 41 -16.12 -2.38 8.13
CA VAL A 41 -16.15 -2.43 6.67
C VAL A 41 -15.22 -3.53 6.20
N THR A 42 -15.72 -4.42 5.37
CA THR A 42 -14.95 -5.54 4.79
C THR A 42 -15.44 -5.83 3.37
N ASP A 43 -14.81 -6.76 2.67
CA ASP A 43 -15.22 -7.17 1.35
C ASP A 43 -15.74 -8.62 1.30
N SER A 44 -16.34 -8.99 0.15
CA SER A 44 -16.96 -10.30 -0.06
C SER A 44 -15.98 -11.48 -0.03
N ASN A 45 -14.67 -11.27 -0.18
CA ASN A 45 -13.65 -12.31 -0.05
C ASN A 45 -13.22 -12.52 1.40
N VAL A 46 -13.12 -11.43 2.17
CA VAL A 46 -12.59 -11.42 3.54
C VAL A 46 -13.68 -11.73 4.57
N ALA A 47 -14.92 -11.26 4.34
CA ALA A 47 -16.02 -11.44 5.27
C ALA A 47 -16.25 -12.91 5.67
N PRO A 48 -16.31 -13.88 4.74
CA PRO A 48 -16.53 -15.29 5.10
C PRO A 48 -15.43 -15.89 5.97
N LEU A 49 -14.22 -15.31 5.95
CA LEU A 49 -13.06 -15.85 6.64
C LEU A 49 -12.91 -15.28 8.06
N TYR A 50 -13.19 -13.99 8.25
CA TYR A 50 -12.76 -13.27 9.45
C TYR A 50 -13.84 -12.43 10.13
N LEU A 51 -14.94 -12.07 9.43
CA LEU A 51 -15.92 -11.11 9.97
C LEU A 51 -16.56 -11.58 11.26
N GLU A 52 -17.07 -12.81 11.28
CA GLU A 52 -17.78 -13.34 12.46
C GLU A 52 -16.82 -13.55 13.64
N GLN A 53 -15.58 -13.97 13.38
CA GLN A 53 -14.56 -14.07 14.43
C GLN A 53 -14.30 -12.71 15.06
N LEU A 54 -14.13 -11.65 14.26
CA LEU A 54 -13.88 -10.30 14.77
C LEU A 54 -15.08 -9.75 15.54
N ARG A 55 -16.30 -9.94 15.02
CA ARG A 55 -17.53 -9.50 15.70
C ARG A 55 -17.69 -10.13 17.09
N ALA A 56 -17.34 -11.41 17.19
CA ALA A 56 -17.48 -12.16 18.44
C ALA A 56 -16.55 -11.66 19.57
N GLU A 57 -15.51 -10.89 19.25
CA GLU A 57 -14.62 -10.30 20.27
C GLU A 57 -15.27 -9.13 21.02
N PHE A 58 -16.31 -8.50 20.47
CA PHE A 58 -16.90 -7.31 21.05
C PHE A 58 -18.20 -7.61 21.81
N PRO A 59 -18.31 -7.16 23.08
CA PRO A 59 -19.52 -7.31 23.88
C PRO A 59 -20.60 -6.28 23.51
N ILE A 60 -20.28 -5.31 22.67
CA ILE A 60 -21.20 -4.24 22.21
C ILE A 60 -21.76 -4.56 20.83
N GLY A 61 -22.82 -3.82 20.43
CA GLY A 61 -23.40 -3.96 19.10
C GLY A 61 -22.41 -3.57 18.02
N VAL A 62 -22.13 -4.49 17.10
CA VAL A 62 -21.29 -4.28 15.94
C VAL A 62 -22.14 -4.32 14.69
N THR A 63 -22.11 -3.25 13.89
CA THR A 63 -22.72 -3.20 12.56
C THR A 63 -21.66 -3.42 11.48
N THR A 64 -22.07 -3.76 10.28
CA THR A 64 -21.13 -4.16 9.23
C THR A 64 -21.59 -3.74 7.84
N THR A 65 -20.65 -3.30 7.01
CA THR A 65 -20.81 -3.18 5.55
C THR A 65 -19.90 -4.18 4.86
N VAL A 66 -20.44 -4.99 3.98
CA VAL A 66 -19.68 -5.92 3.12
C VAL A 66 -19.75 -5.38 1.69
N ILE A 67 -18.65 -4.79 1.21
CA ILE A 67 -18.56 -4.31 -0.17
C ILE A 67 -18.17 -5.46 -1.11
N PRO A 68 -18.50 -5.41 -2.41
CA PRO A 68 -17.93 -6.36 -3.35
C PRO A 68 -16.40 -6.22 -3.39
N ALA A 69 -15.69 -7.35 -3.56
CA ALA A 69 -14.23 -7.35 -3.68
C ALA A 69 -13.81 -6.92 -5.08
N GLY A 70 -12.78 -6.08 -5.18
CA GLY A 70 -12.19 -5.62 -6.44
C GLY A 70 -11.92 -4.13 -6.45
N GLU A 71 -10.91 -3.71 -7.23
CA GLU A 71 -10.53 -2.30 -7.39
C GLU A 71 -11.66 -1.48 -8.05
N GLU A 72 -12.47 -2.10 -8.91
CA GLU A 72 -13.62 -1.47 -9.56
C GLU A 72 -14.67 -0.92 -8.59
N TYR A 73 -14.66 -1.39 -7.34
CA TYR A 73 -15.54 -0.89 -6.28
C TYR A 73 -14.92 0.22 -5.43
N LYS A 74 -13.69 0.63 -5.73
CA LYS A 74 -13.03 1.75 -5.05
C LYS A 74 -13.55 3.10 -5.53
N THR A 75 -14.82 3.37 -5.28
CA THR A 75 -15.58 4.49 -5.86
C THR A 75 -16.27 5.36 -4.83
N LEU A 76 -16.68 6.58 -5.24
CA LEU A 76 -17.49 7.47 -4.41
C LEU A 76 -18.87 6.87 -4.10
N ASP A 77 -19.44 6.07 -5.00
CA ASP A 77 -20.73 5.42 -4.77
C ASP A 77 -20.64 4.39 -3.64
N THR A 78 -19.54 3.64 -3.58
CA THR A 78 -19.27 2.71 -2.47
C THR A 78 -19.15 3.48 -1.15
N VAL A 79 -18.44 4.59 -1.14
CA VAL A 79 -18.32 5.46 0.05
C VAL A 79 -19.69 6.02 0.47
N ALA A 80 -20.53 6.43 -0.49
CA ALA A 80 -21.89 6.90 -0.20
C ALA A 80 -22.76 5.82 0.45
N GLY A 81 -22.61 4.56 0.01
CA GLY A 81 -23.28 3.40 0.65
C GLY A 81 -22.82 3.23 2.10
N ILE A 82 -21.51 3.29 2.35
CA ILE A 82 -20.98 3.17 3.71
C ILE A 82 -21.49 4.34 4.61
N TYR A 83 -21.57 5.57 4.10
CA TYR A 83 -22.14 6.68 4.88
C TYR A 83 -23.60 6.42 5.29
N ALA A 84 -24.41 5.81 4.42
CA ALA A 84 -25.77 5.46 4.76
C ALA A 84 -25.81 4.44 5.92
N ASP A 85 -24.96 3.40 5.85
CA ASP A 85 -24.87 2.38 6.89
C ASP A 85 -24.39 2.97 8.23
N LEU A 86 -23.37 3.85 8.21
CA LEU A 86 -22.86 4.53 9.41
C LEU A 86 -23.93 5.42 10.04
N SER A 87 -24.73 6.10 9.20
CA SER A 87 -25.82 6.97 9.65
C SER A 87 -26.99 6.17 10.23
N GLU A 88 -27.37 5.07 9.60
CA GLU A 88 -28.41 4.17 10.10
C GLU A 88 -27.99 3.51 11.43
N ALA A 89 -26.73 3.16 11.56
CA ALA A 89 -26.15 2.66 12.79
C ALA A 89 -25.92 3.76 13.86
N GLU A 90 -26.27 5.02 13.56
CA GLU A 90 -26.15 6.18 14.45
C GLU A 90 -24.74 6.38 15.05
N LEU A 91 -23.67 6.13 14.25
CA LEU A 91 -22.30 6.36 14.71
C LEU A 91 -22.04 7.84 14.96
N THR A 92 -21.31 8.10 16.03
CA THR A 92 -20.86 9.43 16.43
C THR A 92 -19.35 9.56 16.25
N ARG A 93 -18.78 10.75 16.45
CA ARG A 93 -17.34 10.99 16.33
C ARG A 93 -16.48 10.20 17.31
N SER A 94 -17.04 9.76 18.43
CA SER A 94 -16.35 8.99 19.46
C SER A 94 -16.43 7.47 19.22
N ASP A 95 -17.18 7.04 18.20
CA ASP A 95 -17.29 5.66 17.82
C ASP A 95 -16.16 5.24 16.85
N LEU A 96 -16.06 3.98 16.50
CA LEU A 96 -14.95 3.41 15.75
C LEU A 96 -15.42 2.74 14.46
N VAL A 97 -14.72 3.03 13.36
CA VAL A 97 -14.83 2.27 12.13
C VAL A 97 -13.59 1.36 11.99
N ILE A 98 -13.79 0.09 11.67
CA ILE A 98 -12.73 -0.88 11.44
C ILE A 98 -12.69 -1.25 9.96
N ALA A 99 -11.54 -1.07 9.33
CA ALA A 99 -11.25 -1.60 8.00
C ALA A 99 -10.67 -3.01 8.12
N LEU A 100 -11.43 -4.04 7.78
CA LEU A 100 -10.99 -5.43 7.77
C LEU A 100 -10.83 -5.90 6.33
N GLY A 101 -9.63 -5.79 5.74
CA GLY A 101 -9.44 -6.13 4.34
C GLY A 101 -8.10 -5.76 3.74
N GLY A 102 -8.00 -5.87 2.42
CA GLY A 102 -6.85 -5.42 1.64
C GLY A 102 -6.80 -3.90 1.47
N GLY A 103 -5.92 -3.41 0.59
CA GLY A 103 -5.72 -1.98 0.34
C GLY A 103 -6.98 -1.24 -0.08
N VAL A 104 -7.83 -1.85 -0.90
CA VAL A 104 -9.12 -1.27 -1.35
C VAL A 104 -10.02 -0.95 -0.16
N VAL A 105 -10.22 -1.94 0.74
CA VAL A 105 -11.02 -1.75 1.95
C VAL A 105 -10.40 -0.71 2.87
N GLY A 106 -9.07 -0.75 3.05
CA GLY A 106 -8.34 0.22 3.87
C GLY A 106 -8.50 1.65 3.38
N ASP A 107 -8.32 1.88 2.07
CA ASP A 107 -8.40 3.20 1.46
C ASP A 107 -9.82 3.78 1.48
N ILE A 108 -10.83 2.98 1.09
CA ILE A 108 -12.25 3.39 1.12
C ILE A 108 -12.67 3.72 2.55
N THR A 109 -12.36 2.84 3.50
CA THR A 109 -12.75 3.03 4.90
C THR A 109 -12.05 4.22 5.54
N GLY A 110 -10.75 4.38 5.25
CA GLY A 110 -9.99 5.54 5.74
C GLY A 110 -10.53 6.86 5.18
N PHE A 111 -10.87 6.91 3.88
CA PHE A 111 -11.49 8.09 3.28
C PHE A 111 -12.90 8.36 3.84
N THR A 112 -13.69 7.30 4.03
CA THR A 112 -14.99 7.38 4.70
C THR A 112 -14.82 7.97 6.10
N ALA A 113 -13.89 7.46 6.89
CA ALA A 113 -13.61 7.95 8.24
C ALA A 113 -13.14 9.41 8.27
N ALA A 114 -12.32 9.81 7.31
CA ALA A 114 -11.84 11.20 7.18
C ALA A 114 -12.97 12.22 6.97
N THR A 115 -14.03 11.80 6.30
CA THR A 115 -15.09 12.69 5.80
C THR A 115 -16.41 12.58 6.57
N TYR A 116 -16.76 11.40 7.09
CA TYR A 116 -17.94 11.20 7.91
C TYR A 116 -17.83 12.03 9.20
N LEU A 117 -18.82 12.87 9.45
CA LEU A 117 -18.86 13.82 10.57
C LEU A 117 -17.61 14.73 10.68
N ARG A 118 -16.84 14.89 9.61
CA ARG A 118 -15.54 15.59 9.54
C ARG A 118 -14.42 14.89 10.33
N GLY A 119 -14.52 13.58 10.46
CA GLY A 119 -13.54 12.71 11.12
C GLY A 119 -14.21 11.84 12.18
N ILE A 120 -13.99 10.52 12.08
CA ILE A 120 -14.35 9.49 13.06
C ILE A 120 -13.13 8.57 13.25
N HIS A 121 -12.99 7.97 14.43
CA HIS A 121 -11.87 7.04 14.69
C HIS A 121 -11.84 5.87 13.71
N VAL A 122 -10.63 5.50 13.29
CA VAL A 122 -10.43 4.39 12.37
C VAL A 122 -9.29 3.46 12.82
N CYS A 123 -9.58 2.15 12.75
CA CYS A 123 -8.62 1.07 12.94
C CYS A 123 -8.48 0.30 11.63
N GLN A 124 -7.26 -0.07 11.23
CA GLN A 124 -7.02 -0.94 10.09
C GLN A 124 -6.53 -2.33 10.52
N ILE A 125 -7.12 -3.35 9.93
CA ILE A 125 -6.71 -4.76 10.06
C ILE A 125 -6.44 -5.27 8.64
N PRO A 126 -5.20 -5.07 8.14
CA PRO A 126 -4.84 -5.42 6.76
C PRO A 126 -4.74 -6.93 6.58
N THR A 127 -5.40 -7.45 5.54
CA THR A 127 -5.48 -8.90 5.27
C THR A 127 -4.66 -9.35 4.07
N THR A 128 -4.11 -8.43 3.26
CA THR A 128 -3.18 -8.75 2.16
C THR A 128 -1.76 -8.35 2.52
N LEU A 129 -0.75 -9.00 1.94
CA LEU A 129 0.64 -8.67 2.19
C LEU A 129 0.93 -7.20 1.82
N LEU A 130 0.46 -6.76 0.64
CA LEU A 130 0.59 -5.37 0.21
C LEU A 130 0.03 -4.39 1.26
N ALA A 131 -1.14 -4.69 1.81
CA ALA A 131 -1.73 -3.83 2.83
C ALA A 131 -0.96 -3.90 4.15
N GLN A 132 -0.42 -5.04 4.53
CA GLN A 132 0.38 -5.21 5.75
C GLN A 132 1.69 -4.44 5.71
N VAL A 133 2.39 -4.46 4.55
CA VAL A 133 3.71 -3.82 4.43
C VAL A 133 3.65 -2.38 3.94
N ASP A 134 2.55 -1.96 3.32
CA ASP A 134 2.46 -0.65 2.68
C ASP A 134 1.14 0.07 2.98
N SER A 135 0.02 -0.20 2.31
CA SER A 135 -1.12 0.71 2.23
C SER A 135 -1.77 1.07 3.57
N SER A 136 -1.70 0.20 4.59
CA SER A 136 -2.26 0.48 5.93
C SER A 136 -1.50 1.53 6.74
N VAL A 137 -0.32 1.97 6.28
CA VAL A 137 0.55 2.91 7.00
C VAL A 137 0.75 4.19 6.18
N GLY A 138 0.65 5.35 6.83
CA GLY A 138 0.98 6.63 6.22
C GLY A 138 -0.21 7.43 5.71
N GLY A 139 -1.45 7.00 6.02
CA GLY A 139 -2.67 7.79 5.96
C GLY A 139 -3.13 8.22 4.57
N LYS A 140 -2.52 7.77 3.48
CA LYS A 140 -3.07 7.99 2.14
C LYS A 140 -4.33 7.16 2.00
N THR A 141 -5.48 7.81 1.88
CA THR A 141 -6.80 7.18 1.71
C THR A 141 -7.50 7.81 0.53
N GLY A 142 -8.35 7.07 -0.16
CA GLY A 142 -9.04 7.64 -1.31
C GLY A 142 -9.78 6.61 -2.16
N VAL A 143 -10.36 7.15 -3.22
CA VAL A 143 -11.12 6.42 -4.22
C VAL A 143 -10.73 6.83 -5.63
N ASP A 144 -11.10 5.99 -6.58
CA ASP A 144 -10.83 6.17 -7.98
C ASP A 144 -11.95 7.00 -8.65
N LEU A 145 -11.58 7.66 -9.74
CA LEU A 145 -12.51 8.27 -10.67
C LEU A 145 -12.33 7.65 -12.06
N PRO A 146 -13.30 7.81 -12.98
CA PRO A 146 -13.12 7.37 -14.36
C PRO A 146 -11.86 7.92 -15.05
N GLN A 147 -11.32 9.03 -14.56
CA GLN A 147 -10.14 9.71 -15.09
C GLN A 147 -8.82 9.12 -14.58
N GLY A 148 -8.84 8.36 -13.47
CA GLY A 148 -7.62 7.76 -12.91
C GLY A 148 -7.78 7.29 -11.48
N LYS A 149 -6.80 6.49 -11.03
CA LYS A 149 -6.76 5.94 -9.67
C LYS A 149 -6.41 7.01 -8.63
N ASN A 150 -6.99 6.88 -7.44
CA ASN A 150 -6.65 7.66 -6.23
C ASN A 150 -6.72 9.18 -6.40
N LEU A 151 -7.62 9.69 -7.26
CA LEU A 151 -7.74 11.12 -7.54
C LEU A 151 -8.54 11.89 -6.49
N VAL A 152 -9.37 11.21 -5.71
CA VAL A 152 -10.14 11.81 -4.61
C VAL A 152 -9.75 11.11 -3.32
N GLY A 153 -9.25 11.86 -2.34
CA GLY A 153 -8.77 11.26 -1.11
C GLY A 153 -8.41 12.29 -0.04
N ALA A 154 -7.91 11.77 1.07
CA ALA A 154 -7.44 12.54 2.21
C ALA A 154 -6.19 11.90 2.82
N PHE A 155 -5.35 12.72 3.46
CA PHE A 155 -4.37 12.21 4.40
C PHE A 155 -5.06 12.04 5.75
N TYR A 156 -5.37 10.81 6.13
CA TYR A 156 -6.04 10.45 7.37
C TYR A 156 -5.40 9.24 8.02
N GLN A 157 -4.61 9.47 9.05
CA GLN A 157 -3.89 8.40 9.76
C GLN A 157 -4.86 7.53 10.56
N PRO A 158 -4.80 6.20 10.41
CA PRO A 158 -5.48 5.32 11.36
C PRO A 158 -4.83 5.43 12.72
N GLU A 159 -5.62 5.61 13.78
CA GLU A 159 -5.07 5.66 15.13
C GLU A 159 -4.51 4.29 15.58
N LEU A 160 -4.99 3.20 14.97
CA LEU A 160 -4.58 1.85 15.29
C LEU A 160 -4.47 1.01 14.01
N VAL A 161 -3.37 0.25 13.89
CA VAL A 161 -3.18 -0.76 12.85
C VAL A 161 -2.80 -2.08 13.53
N ILE A 162 -3.54 -3.15 13.24
CA ILE A 162 -3.29 -4.49 13.79
C ILE A 162 -2.92 -5.42 12.63
N ILE A 163 -1.66 -5.77 12.53
CA ILE A 163 -1.08 -6.59 11.47
C ILE A 163 -0.82 -7.99 11.99
N ASP A 164 -1.72 -8.90 11.69
CA ASP A 164 -1.55 -10.32 12.00
C ASP A 164 -1.00 -11.06 10.78
N THR A 165 0.22 -11.56 10.87
CA THR A 165 0.87 -12.25 9.75
C THR A 165 0.30 -13.65 9.49
N ASP A 166 -0.43 -14.24 10.44
CA ASP A 166 -1.07 -15.54 10.24
C ASP A 166 -2.25 -15.44 9.25
N ILE A 167 -2.85 -14.25 9.11
CA ILE A 167 -3.89 -13.99 8.11
C ILE A 167 -3.39 -14.25 6.67
N LEU A 168 -2.09 -14.03 6.42
CA LEU A 168 -1.48 -14.27 5.11
C LEU A 168 -1.57 -15.75 4.67
N THR A 169 -1.78 -16.69 5.60
CA THR A 169 -1.93 -18.11 5.27
C THR A 169 -3.21 -18.43 4.48
N SER A 170 -4.22 -17.58 4.56
CA SER A 170 -5.47 -17.70 3.80
C SER A 170 -5.41 -16.98 2.44
N LEU A 171 -4.33 -16.21 2.20
CA LEU A 171 -4.23 -15.39 0.99
C LEU A 171 -3.85 -16.26 -0.21
N PRO A 172 -4.54 -16.15 -1.35
CA PRO A 172 -4.14 -16.81 -2.59
C PRO A 172 -2.70 -16.43 -2.98
N GLU A 173 -1.91 -17.40 -3.42
CA GLU A 173 -0.48 -17.21 -3.68
C GLU A 173 -0.20 -16.08 -4.67
N ARG A 174 -1.02 -15.95 -5.71
CA ARG A 174 -0.92 -14.84 -6.67
C ARG A 174 -1.02 -13.47 -6.00
N ILE A 175 -1.92 -13.32 -5.00
CA ILE A 175 -2.10 -12.04 -4.29
C ILE A 175 -0.98 -11.85 -3.27
N PHE A 176 -0.49 -12.92 -2.67
CA PHE A 176 0.70 -12.87 -1.82
C PHE A 176 1.93 -12.40 -2.62
N ASN A 177 2.18 -13.01 -3.78
CA ASN A 177 3.30 -12.66 -4.66
C ASN A 177 3.20 -11.22 -5.17
N ASP A 178 1.99 -10.72 -5.45
CA ASP A 178 1.77 -9.31 -5.79
C ASP A 178 2.30 -8.36 -4.69
N GLY A 179 2.01 -8.66 -3.42
CA GLY A 179 2.54 -7.92 -2.28
C GLY A 179 4.06 -8.02 -2.10
N MET A 180 4.70 -9.08 -2.60
CA MET A 180 6.16 -9.22 -2.54
C MET A 180 6.90 -8.14 -3.33
N ALA A 181 6.28 -7.53 -4.33
CA ALA A 181 6.88 -6.42 -5.05
C ALA A 181 7.22 -5.25 -4.10
N GLU A 182 6.32 -4.93 -3.17
CA GLU A 182 6.57 -3.89 -2.17
C GLU A 182 7.64 -4.31 -1.16
N VAL A 183 7.68 -5.58 -0.74
CA VAL A 183 8.74 -6.09 0.13
C VAL A 183 10.10 -5.95 -0.56
N ILE A 184 10.21 -6.32 -1.83
CA ILE A 184 11.43 -6.17 -2.66
C ILE A 184 11.80 -4.69 -2.77
N LYS A 185 10.82 -3.81 -3.00
CA LYS A 185 11.03 -2.36 -3.05
C LYS A 185 11.70 -1.86 -1.78
N TYR A 186 11.20 -2.22 -0.59
CA TYR A 186 11.81 -1.82 0.69
C TYR A 186 13.23 -2.33 0.85
N GLY A 187 13.49 -3.54 0.39
CA GLY A 187 14.85 -4.10 0.33
C GLY A 187 15.79 -3.26 -0.54
N CYS A 188 15.31 -2.86 -1.70
CA CYS A 188 16.10 -2.06 -2.65
C CYS A 188 16.37 -0.63 -2.15
N ILE A 189 15.36 0.01 -1.55
CA ILE A 189 15.45 1.45 -1.23
C ILE A 189 16.06 1.76 0.13
N ALA A 190 16.04 0.82 1.09
CA ALA A 190 16.39 1.14 2.47
C ALA A 190 17.12 0.04 3.26
N ASN A 191 16.76 -1.24 3.10
CA ASN A 191 17.34 -2.33 3.89
C ASN A 191 17.59 -3.60 3.07
N PRO A 192 18.80 -3.80 2.50
CA PRO A 192 19.13 -4.97 1.70
C PRO A 192 19.01 -6.31 2.44
N ASP A 193 19.00 -6.32 3.78
CA ASP A 193 18.82 -7.56 4.53
C ASP A 193 17.44 -8.18 4.30
N ILE A 194 16.44 -7.36 3.93
CA ILE A 194 15.13 -7.87 3.50
C ILE A 194 15.30 -8.77 2.27
N LEU A 195 16.13 -8.37 1.29
CA LEU A 195 16.39 -9.18 0.09
C LEU A 195 17.07 -10.51 0.44
N ASN A 196 17.99 -10.49 1.40
CA ASN A 196 18.65 -11.69 1.90
C ASN A 196 17.66 -12.63 2.61
N MET A 197 16.72 -12.06 3.39
CA MET A 197 15.69 -12.85 4.08
C MET A 197 14.73 -13.52 3.11
N ILE A 198 14.21 -12.79 2.12
CA ILE A 198 13.24 -13.34 1.15
C ILE A 198 13.86 -14.29 0.14
N ALA A 199 15.19 -14.30 -0.01
CA ALA A 199 15.91 -15.27 -0.83
C ALA A 199 16.00 -16.67 -0.18
N GLN A 200 15.68 -16.82 1.12
CA GLN A 200 15.71 -18.11 1.81
C GLN A 200 14.48 -18.94 1.46
N PRO A 201 14.62 -20.26 1.25
CA PRO A 201 13.47 -21.11 0.90
C PRO A 201 12.33 -21.10 1.93
N ASP A 202 12.66 -20.87 3.20
CA ASP A 202 11.73 -20.87 4.32
C ASP A 202 11.35 -19.44 4.79
N PHE A 203 11.55 -18.43 3.95
CA PHE A 203 11.32 -17.02 4.30
C PHE A 203 9.93 -16.74 4.89
N LYS A 204 8.91 -17.51 4.49
CA LYS A 204 7.54 -17.38 5.02
C LYS A 204 7.48 -17.60 6.54
N SER A 205 8.42 -18.35 7.13
CA SER A 205 8.54 -18.51 8.60
C SER A 205 8.99 -17.21 9.30
N ASN A 206 9.59 -16.28 8.56
CA ASN A 206 10.09 -15.01 9.06
C ASN A 206 9.18 -13.81 8.69
N MET A 207 7.96 -14.07 8.19
CA MET A 207 7.06 -12.99 7.69
C MET A 207 6.82 -11.90 8.72
N GLN A 208 6.66 -12.24 9.99
CA GLN A 208 6.46 -11.23 11.04
C GLN A 208 7.63 -10.24 11.11
N HIS A 209 8.86 -10.70 10.94
CA HIS A 209 10.04 -9.82 10.96
C HIS A 209 10.18 -9.06 9.64
N ILE A 210 9.92 -9.69 8.50
CA ILE A 210 9.94 -9.03 7.18
C ILE A 210 8.90 -7.89 7.13
N VAL A 211 7.67 -8.17 7.56
CA VAL A 211 6.61 -7.15 7.64
C VAL A 211 7.01 -6.01 8.59
N TYR A 212 7.57 -6.35 9.77
CA TYR A 212 8.06 -5.35 10.70
C TYR A 212 9.11 -4.42 10.08
N GLU A 213 10.10 -4.96 9.37
CA GLU A 213 11.15 -4.14 8.73
C GLU A 213 10.56 -3.22 7.65
N CYS A 214 9.64 -3.73 6.81
CA CYS A 214 8.96 -2.92 5.80
C CYS A 214 8.16 -1.78 6.44
N VAL A 215 7.34 -2.09 7.44
CA VAL A 215 6.53 -1.10 8.15
C VAL A 215 7.39 -0.07 8.87
N ARG A 216 8.50 -0.50 9.51
CA ARG A 216 9.46 0.38 10.17
C ARG A 216 10.04 1.39 9.18
N ILE A 217 10.50 0.91 8.01
CA ILE A 217 11.03 1.79 6.96
C ILE A 217 9.96 2.79 6.51
N LYS A 218 8.75 2.31 6.22
CA LYS A 218 7.65 3.19 5.80
C LYS A 218 7.32 4.23 6.87
N ARG A 219 7.17 3.79 8.13
CA ARG A 219 6.92 4.66 9.27
C ARG A 219 7.98 5.76 9.37
N ASP A 220 9.27 5.41 9.28
CA ASP A 220 10.38 6.34 9.39
C ASP A 220 10.38 7.39 8.27
N VAL A 221 10.02 6.99 7.05
CA VAL A 221 9.88 7.89 5.90
C VAL A 221 8.66 8.80 6.05
N VAL A 222 7.50 8.25 6.42
CA VAL A 222 6.25 9.01 6.60
C VAL A 222 6.37 10.02 7.73
N GLN A 223 7.03 9.65 8.83
CA GLN A 223 7.23 10.56 9.97
C GLN A 223 8.09 11.77 9.61
N GLN A 224 8.98 11.65 8.62
CA GLN A 224 9.78 12.77 8.12
C GLN A 224 9.06 13.58 7.03
N ASP A 225 8.14 12.97 6.30
CA ASP A 225 7.43 13.62 5.19
C ASP A 225 6.01 13.02 5.06
N GLU A 226 5.10 13.48 5.91
CA GLU A 226 3.72 12.96 5.96
C GLU A 226 2.95 13.21 4.67
N HIS A 227 3.18 14.38 4.03
CA HIS A 227 2.41 14.85 2.87
C HIS A 227 3.03 14.56 1.50
N ASP A 228 4.09 13.76 1.46
CA ASP A 228 4.73 13.33 0.19
C ASP A 228 5.24 14.50 -0.67
N THR A 229 5.93 15.43 -0.02
CA THR A 229 6.47 16.63 -0.67
C THR A 229 7.97 16.57 -0.95
N GLY A 230 8.66 15.55 -0.45
CA GLY A 230 10.11 15.41 -0.54
C GLY A 230 10.61 13.98 -0.36
N LEU A 231 11.09 13.64 0.83
CA LEU A 231 11.72 12.33 1.11
C LEU A 231 10.80 11.14 0.77
N ARG A 232 9.50 11.27 1.04
CA ARG A 232 8.55 10.17 0.83
C ARG A 232 8.48 9.70 -0.63
N MET A 233 8.91 10.53 -1.58
CA MET A 233 9.01 10.14 -3.00
C MET A 233 9.88 8.89 -3.21
N ILE A 234 10.85 8.56 -2.32
CA ILE A 234 11.68 7.36 -2.47
C ILE A 234 10.85 6.07 -2.47
N LEU A 235 9.66 6.08 -1.84
CA LEU A 235 8.72 4.96 -1.86
C LEU A 235 8.17 4.69 -3.27
N ASN A 236 8.35 5.61 -4.22
CA ASN A 236 7.92 5.45 -5.61
C ASN A 236 8.97 4.76 -6.50
N PHE A 237 9.98 4.09 -5.94
CA PHE A 237 10.89 3.25 -6.74
C PHE A 237 10.08 2.20 -7.52
N GLY A 238 10.26 2.17 -8.83
CA GLY A 238 9.47 1.33 -9.74
C GLY A 238 8.10 1.91 -10.14
N HIS A 239 7.48 2.75 -9.31
CA HIS A 239 6.10 3.21 -9.51
C HIS A 239 5.91 4.13 -10.72
N THR A 240 6.88 5.00 -11.03
CA THR A 240 6.70 5.96 -12.13
C THR A 240 6.50 5.26 -13.47
N ILE A 241 7.31 4.25 -13.76
CA ILE A 241 7.16 3.43 -14.99
C ILE A 241 6.03 2.42 -14.81
N GLY A 242 5.90 1.82 -13.62
CA GLY A 242 4.83 0.89 -13.29
C GLY A 242 3.43 1.46 -13.52
N HIS A 243 3.14 2.65 -12.97
CA HIS A 243 1.86 3.34 -13.20
C HIS A 243 1.63 3.68 -14.68
N GLY A 244 2.71 4.03 -15.42
CA GLY A 244 2.63 4.18 -16.86
C GLY A 244 2.17 2.89 -17.55
N ALA A 245 2.73 1.74 -17.15
CA ALA A 245 2.36 0.43 -17.67
C ALA A 245 0.92 0.02 -17.27
N GLU A 246 0.52 0.23 -15.98
CA GLU A 246 -0.87 0.03 -15.56
C GLU A 246 -1.87 0.81 -16.40
N LYS A 247 -1.54 2.06 -16.70
CA LYS A 247 -2.41 2.94 -17.50
C LYS A 247 -2.53 2.48 -18.95
N VAL A 248 -1.44 2.03 -19.58
CA VAL A 248 -1.48 1.42 -20.93
C VAL A 248 -2.32 0.16 -20.92
N GLY A 249 -2.22 -0.69 -19.89
CA GLY A 249 -3.04 -1.88 -19.66
C GLY A 249 -4.42 -1.59 -19.07
N HIS A 250 -4.92 -0.36 -19.16
CA HIS A 250 -6.25 0.06 -18.70
C HIS A 250 -6.55 -0.30 -17.24
N PHE A 251 -5.50 -0.43 -16.39
CA PHE A 251 -5.56 -0.82 -14.99
C PHE A 251 -6.16 -2.21 -14.72
N THR A 252 -6.27 -3.06 -15.74
CA THR A 252 -6.90 -4.38 -15.67
C THR A 252 -5.96 -5.52 -16.08
N GLU A 253 -4.95 -5.25 -16.90
CA GLU A 253 -4.05 -6.27 -17.45
C GLU A 253 -2.87 -6.61 -16.51
N LEU A 254 -2.43 -5.63 -15.73
CA LEU A 254 -1.39 -5.81 -14.70
C LEU A 254 -1.95 -5.50 -13.33
N THR A 255 -1.57 -6.31 -12.34
CA THR A 255 -1.77 -5.95 -10.94
C THR A 255 -0.76 -4.91 -10.51
N HIS A 256 -1.01 -4.24 -9.36
CA HIS A 256 -0.11 -3.20 -8.85
C HIS A 256 1.31 -3.74 -8.63
N GLY A 257 1.47 -4.87 -7.94
CA GLY A 257 2.79 -5.44 -7.68
C GLY A 257 3.51 -5.89 -8.95
N GLN A 258 2.78 -6.43 -9.94
CA GLN A 258 3.35 -6.74 -11.25
C GLN A 258 3.91 -5.50 -11.95
N ALA A 259 3.15 -4.42 -11.96
CA ALA A 259 3.57 -3.17 -12.57
C ALA A 259 4.78 -2.55 -11.84
N VAL A 260 4.78 -2.58 -10.49
CA VAL A 260 5.90 -2.10 -9.66
C VAL A 260 7.16 -2.94 -9.91
N ALA A 261 7.05 -4.27 -9.99
CA ALA A 261 8.18 -5.15 -10.28
C ALA A 261 8.82 -4.84 -11.64
N ILE A 262 8.00 -4.73 -12.69
CA ILE A 262 8.46 -4.31 -14.02
C ILE A 262 9.14 -2.94 -13.94
N GLY A 263 8.50 -1.99 -13.25
CA GLY A 263 9.01 -0.64 -13.07
C GLY A 263 10.35 -0.57 -12.33
N MET A 264 10.57 -1.42 -11.31
CA MET A 264 11.86 -1.52 -10.60
C MET A 264 12.98 -1.99 -11.52
N VAL A 265 12.72 -2.99 -12.35
CA VAL A 265 13.71 -3.46 -13.35
C VAL A 265 14.03 -2.36 -14.37
N GLN A 266 13.02 -1.64 -14.86
CA GLN A 266 13.26 -0.52 -15.79
C GLN A 266 13.99 0.66 -15.12
N ALA A 267 13.69 0.95 -13.88
CA ALA A 267 14.41 1.98 -13.11
C ALA A 267 15.88 1.59 -12.87
N ALA A 268 16.19 0.30 -12.65
CA ALA A 268 17.56 -0.18 -12.54
C ALA A 268 18.33 -0.02 -13.87
N LYS A 269 17.71 -0.38 -15.00
CA LYS A 269 18.30 -0.14 -16.35
C LYS A 269 18.57 1.34 -16.59
N LEU A 270 17.63 2.20 -16.20
CA LEU A 270 17.79 3.65 -16.32
C LEU A 270 18.97 4.15 -15.48
N GLY A 271 19.12 3.65 -14.24
CA GLY A 271 20.24 3.96 -13.36
C GLY A 271 21.58 3.58 -13.99
N ALA A 272 21.70 2.38 -14.58
CA ALA A 272 22.90 1.93 -15.27
C ALA A 272 23.25 2.84 -16.46
N LYS A 273 22.27 3.27 -17.27
CA LYS A 273 22.47 4.21 -18.37
C LYS A 273 22.90 5.61 -17.90
N LEU A 274 22.59 5.97 -16.66
CA LEU A 274 23.04 7.23 -16.02
C LEU A 274 24.40 7.10 -15.33
N GLY A 275 25.05 5.93 -15.40
CA GLY A 275 26.37 5.66 -14.83
C GLY A 275 26.36 5.18 -13.39
N GLU A 276 25.21 4.84 -12.84
CA GLU A 276 25.08 4.21 -11.54
C GLU A 276 25.40 2.71 -11.61
N THR A 277 25.50 2.04 -10.47
CA THR A 277 25.69 0.59 -10.43
C THR A 277 24.52 -0.14 -11.08
N ASP A 278 24.80 -1.07 -11.98
CA ASP A 278 23.77 -1.88 -12.64
C ASP A 278 23.25 -2.99 -11.72
N TYR A 279 22.02 -2.79 -11.22
CA TYR A 279 21.30 -3.79 -10.42
C TYR A 279 20.20 -4.52 -11.21
N THR A 280 20.16 -4.35 -12.54
CA THR A 280 19.10 -4.92 -13.40
C THR A 280 18.96 -6.42 -13.21
N GLN A 281 20.08 -7.15 -13.29
CA GLN A 281 20.06 -8.61 -13.16
C GLN A 281 19.62 -9.03 -11.76
N GLN A 282 20.18 -8.43 -10.71
CA GLN A 282 19.84 -8.76 -9.33
C GLN A 282 18.36 -8.55 -9.02
N ILE A 283 17.80 -7.42 -9.43
CA ILE A 283 16.36 -7.11 -9.21
C ILE A 283 15.48 -8.04 -10.04
N THR A 284 15.90 -8.35 -11.29
CA THR A 284 15.19 -9.30 -12.14
C THR A 284 15.11 -10.68 -11.49
N GLU A 285 16.24 -11.22 -11.02
CA GLU A 285 16.30 -12.55 -10.40
C GLU A 285 15.43 -12.61 -9.13
N ILE A 286 15.47 -11.59 -8.29
CA ILE A 286 14.64 -11.53 -7.07
C ILE A 286 13.15 -11.47 -7.42
N CYS A 287 12.75 -10.63 -8.36
CA CYS A 287 11.35 -10.55 -8.79
C CYS A 287 10.85 -11.88 -9.36
N GLN A 288 11.65 -12.52 -10.22
CA GLN A 288 11.32 -13.83 -10.82
C GLN A 288 11.22 -14.95 -9.78
N ALA A 289 12.07 -14.94 -8.74
CA ALA A 289 12.00 -15.90 -7.64
C ALA A 289 10.66 -15.81 -6.87
N HIS A 290 9.96 -14.70 -6.95
CA HIS A 290 8.64 -14.48 -6.37
C HIS A 290 7.52 -14.41 -7.43
N GLU A 291 7.74 -15.03 -8.60
CA GLU A 291 6.75 -15.14 -9.69
C GLU A 291 6.25 -13.79 -10.21
N LEU A 292 7.03 -12.72 -10.05
CA LEU A 292 6.70 -11.40 -10.56
C LEU A 292 7.26 -11.20 -11.97
N PRO A 293 6.51 -10.59 -12.90
CA PRO A 293 6.98 -10.28 -14.25
C PRO A 293 8.07 -9.20 -14.20
N THR A 294 9.01 -9.30 -15.12
CA THR A 294 10.17 -8.40 -15.19
C THR A 294 10.33 -7.73 -16.56
N GLN A 295 9.52 -8.16 -17.52
CA GLN A 295 9.53 -7.60 -18.87
C GLN A 295 8.33 -6.67 -19.05
N LEU A 296 8.58 -5.51 -19.66
CA LEU A 296 7.52 -4.59 -20.02
C LEU A 296 6.70 -5.19 -21.17
N PRO A 297 5.38 -5.41 -21.00
CA PRO A 297 4.56 -6.06 -22.04
C PRO A 297 4.09 -5.10 -23.11
N TYR A 298 4.40 -3.81 -22.99
CA TYR A 298 3.96 -2.75 -23.88
C TYR A 298 5.14 -2.02 -24.53
N PRO A 299 4.95 -1.38 -25.71
CA PRO A 299 5.96 -0.49 -26.27
C PRO A 299 6.33 0.61 -25.27
N ILE A 300 7.62 0.85 -25.12
CA ILE A 300 8.11 1.86 -24.16
C ILE A 300 7.60 3.27 -24.46
N GLU A 301 7.34 3.58 -25.73
CA GLU A 301 6.77 4.85 -26.18
C GLU A 301 5.37 5.09 -25.62
N ASP A 302 4.53 4.03 -25.57
CA ASP A 302 3.17 4.12 -25.02
C ASP A 302 3.23 4.35 -23.52
N VAL A 303 4.13 3.63 -22.83
CA VAL A 303 4.34 3.79 -21.39
C VAL A 303 4.89 5.18 -21.06
N TYR A 304 5.87 5.67 -21.83
CA TYR A 304 6.39 7.03 -21.69
C TYR A 304 5.28 8.07 -21.85
N THR A 305 4.46 7.94 -22.91
CA THR A 305 3.33 8.84 -23.15
C THR A 305 2.33 8.81 -21.98
N ALA A 306 2.04 7.62 -21.43
CA ALA A 306 1.16 7.46 -20.28
C ALA A 306 1.70 8.14 -19.02
N MET A 307 3.02 8.04 -18.77
CA MET A 307 3.71 8.72 -17.67
C MET A 307 3.56 10.25 -17.73
N LEU A 308 3.61 10.83 -18.93
CA LEU A 308 3.50 12.28 -19.11
C LEU A 308 2.13 12.85 -18.79
N HIS A 309 1.07 12.07 -19.00
CA HIS A 309 -0.30 12.54 -18.75
C HIS A 309 -0.55 12.92 -17.29
N ASP A 310 0.10 12.27 -16.35
CA ASP A 310 -0.01 12.59 -14.91
C ASP A 310 0.79 13.84 -14.52
N LYS A 311 1.80 14.20 -15.33
CA LYS A 311 2.83 15.20 -14.97
C LYS A 311 2.93 16.40 -15.90
N LYS A 312 2.07 16.55 -16.91
CA LYS A 312 1.97 17.77 -17.76
C LYS A 312 1.74 19.06 -16.95
N ARG A 313 1.46 18.95 -15.66
CA ARG A 313 1.29 20.08 -14.74
C ARG A 313 2.54 20.42 -13.92
N ALA A 314 3.65 19.66 -14.02
CA ALA A 314 4.83 19.81 -13.18
C ALA A 314 6.09 20.38 -13.89
N GLY A 315 6.02 20.79 -15.18
CA GLY A 315 7.14 21.38 -15.94
C GLY A 315 7.87 20.36 -16.84
N ASP A 316 9.08 20.73 -17.34
CA ASP A 316 9.83 19.99 -18.36
C ASP A 316 10.69 18.83 -17.80
N SER A 317 10.44 18.38 -16.60
CA SER A 317 11.23 17.33 -15.92
C SER A 317 10.37 16.44 -15.02
N ILE A 318 10.87 15.23 -14.74
CA ILE A 318 10.24 14.22 -13.89
C ILE A 318 11.22 13.73 -12.84
N ASN A 319 10.73 13.46 -11.63
CA ASN A 319 11.50 12.82 -10.58
C ASN A 319 11.47 11.30 -10.78
N MET A 320 12.62 10.71 -11.07
CA MET A 320 12.82 9.26 -11.10
C MET A 320 13.51 8.84 -9.82
N ILE A 321 13.04 7.76 -9.23
CA ILE A 321 13.69 7.17 -8.05
C ILE A 321 14.61 6.07 -8.55
N LEU A 322 15.89 6.19 -8.22
CA LEU A 322 16.93 5.25 -8.57
C LEU A 322 17.63 4.75 -7.30
N VAL A 323 18.16 3.54 -7.36
CA VAL A 323 18.84 2.89 -6.23
C VAL A 323 20.36 2.88 -6.49
N HIS A 324 21.10 3.55 -5.61
CA HIS A 324 22.56 3.51 -5.61
C HIS A 324 23.13 4.03 -4.27
N PRO A 325 23.89 3.20 -3.51
CA PRO A 325 24.01 1.74 -3.63
C PRO A 325 22.70 1.01 -3.27
N MET A 326 22.65 -0.31 -3.46
CA MET A 326 21.51 -1.12 -2.98
C MET A 326 21.24 -0.82 -1.50
N GLY A 327 19.98 -0.58 -1.14
CA GLY A 327 19.57 -0.11 0.18
C GLY A 327 19.57 1.41 0.35
N LYS A 328 19.81 2.16 -0.73
CA LYS A 328 19.69 3.62 -0.71
C LYS A 328 19.04 4.14 -1.98
N ALA A 329 17.86 4.73 -1.84
CA ALA A 329 17.17 5.39 -2.93
C ALA A 329 17.57 6.87 -3.04
N ASN A 330 17.64 7.36 -4.28
CA ASN A 330 17.96 8.75 -4.62
C ASN A 330 16.91 9.29 -5.60
N ILE A 331 16.57 10.58 -5.45
CA ILE A 331 15.63 11.28 -6.33
C ILE A 331 16.45 11.96 -7.44
N HIS A 332 16.27 11.51 -8.67
CA HIS A 332 16.90 12.09 -9.86
C HIS A 332 15.89 12.88 -10.66
N LYS A 333 16.08 14.20 -10.74
CA LYS A 333 15.27 15.05 -11.59
C LYS A 333 15.80 15.01 -13.02
N ILE A 334 15.06 14.37 -13.94
CA ILE A 334 15.49 14.13 -15.32
C ILE A 334 14.62 14.97 -16.27
N PRO A 335 15.21 15.77 -17.19
CA PRO A 335 14.46 16.42 -18.27
C PRO A 335 13.70 15.39 -19.14
N LEU A 336 12.48 15.71 -19.57
CA LEU A 336 11.63 14.78 -20.31
C LEU A 336 12.28 14.27 -21.60
N GLU A 337 12.94 15.14 -22.36
CA GLU A 337 13.65 14.75 -23.60
C GLU A 337 14.80 13.76 -23.32
N GLN A 338 15.55 14.00 -22.22
CA GLN A 338 16.62 13.09 -21.80
C GLN A 338 16.03 11.74 -21.34
N LEU A 339 14.96 11.76 -20.56
CA LEU A 339 14.31 10.53 -20.12
C LEU A 339 13.81 9.70 -21.30
N HIS A 340 13.16 10.35 -22.28
CA HIS A 340 12.72 9.68 -23.51
C HIS A 340 13.89 8.98 -24.22
N THR A 341 14.98 9.71 -24.45
CA THR A 341 16.18 9.16 -25.09
C THR A 341 16.73 7.96 -24.29
N LEU A 342 16.82 8.06 -22.97
CA LEU A 342 17.35 7.01 -22.11
C LEU A 342 16.43 5.75 -22.07
N LEU A 343 15.12 5.93 -22.13
CA LEU A 343 14.17 4.80 -22.12
C LEU A 343 14.12 4.09 -23.46
N THR A 344 14.28 4.79 -24.58
CA THR A 344 14.15 4.26 -25.95
C THR A 344 15.48 3.80 -26.57
N ALA A 345 16.63 4.22 -26.02
CA ALA A 345 17.92 3.72 -26.44
C ALA A 345 18.04 2.20 -26.14
N GLU A 346 18.54 1.42 -27.11
CA GLU A 346 18.83 -0.01 -26.97
C GLU A 346 19.96 -0.29 -25.94
#